data_58f5de5bf75f0c134d11c3863947b13f
#
_entry.id   58f5de5bf75f0c134d11c3863947b13f
#
_cell.length_a   1.000
_cell.length_b   1.000
_cell.length_c   1.000
_cell.angle_alpha   90.00
_cell.angle_beta   90.00
_cell.angle_gamma   90.00
#
_symmetry.space_group_name_H-M   'P 1'
#
loop_
_entity.id
_entity.type
_entity.pdbx_description
1 polymer ?
#
loop_
_entity_poly.entity_id
_entity_poly.type
_entity_poly.pdbx_seq_one_letter_code
_entity_poly.pdbx_strand_id
1 'polypeptide(L)'
;MMAPRVAVLFGFGINCDHETKAVFEMVGAQAERIHVNRFVSGDADLSTYDILAVPGGFSFGDHLGSGRLLGNRMRFAMRESLMSFVNAGKPIIGICNGFQVLVKTGLLPGPDTGRSPDFLQRGSLTLNDSGRYEDRWVTLEFDPESPCIWTKGMDRICLLYTSPSPRDLVI
;
A
#
# COMPACT_ATOMS: atom_id res chain seq x y z
N MET A 1 17.01 -21.01 -0.24
CA MET A 1 15.65 -20.45 -0.07
C MET A 1 15.12 -20.09 -1.45
N MET A 2 13.84 -20.32 -1.72
CA MET A 2 13.23 -19.84 -2.96
C MET A 2 13.08 -18.31 -2.89
N ALA A 3 13.21 -17.64 -4.03
CA ALA A 3 12.97 -16.19 -4.11
C ALA A 3 11.50 -15.87 -3.80
N PRO A 4 11.22 -14.84 -2.98
CA PRO A 4 9.84 -14.49 -2.65
C PRO A 4 9.07 -14.02 -3.89
N ARG A 5 7.83 -14.42 -3.99
CA ARG A 5 6.92 -14.01 -5.07
C ARG A 5 6.17 -12.74 -4.68
N VAL A 6 6.24 -11.72 -5.51
CA VAL A 6 5.63 -10.42 -5.24
C VAL A 6 4.53 -10.13 -6.25
N ALA A 7 3.31 -9.93 -5.77
CA ALA A 7 2.23 -9.37 -6.57
C ALA A 7 2.33 -7.85 -6.56
N VAL A 8 2.68 -7.26 -7.68
CA VAL A 8 2.65 -5.81 -7.88
C VAL A 8 1.32 -5.45 -8.52
N LEU A 9 0.46 -4.82 -7.75
CA LEU A 9 -0.88 -4.46 -8.22
C LEU A 9 -0.81 -3.36 -9.28
N PHE A 10 -1.55 -3.53 -10.36
CA PHE A 10 -1.75 -2.44 -11.31
C PHE A 10 -3.22 -2.34 -11.75
N GLY A 11 -3.57 -1.20 -12.34
CA GLY A 11 -4.92 -0.90 -12.78
C GLY A 11 -5.02 0.55 -13.25
N PHE A 12 -6.23 1.01 -13.47
CA PHE A 12 -6.48 2.36 -13.98
C PHE A 12 -5.86 3.45 -13.10
N GLY A 13 -4.92 4.22 -13.65
CA GLY A 13 -4.26 5.33 -13.00
C GLY A 13 -3.11 4.95 -12.05
N ILE A 14 -2.82 3.69 -11.85
CA ILE A 14 -1.57 3.23 -11.23
C ILE A 14 -0.49 3.31 -12.31
N ASN A 15 0.57 4.07 -12.07
CA ASN A 15 1.61 4.32 -13.07
C ASN A 15 3.04 4.02 -12.58
N CYS A 16 3.24 3.69 -11.30
CA CYS A 16 4.54 3.31 -10.74
C CYS A 16 4.69 1.79 -10.56
N ASP A 17 3.92 1.00 -11.27
CA ASP A 17 3.91 -0.45 -11.15
C ASP A 17 5.14 -1.12 -11.81
N HIS A 18 5.65 -0.54 -12.89
CA HIS A 18 6.89 -1.00 -13.53
C HIS A 18 8.11 -0.78 -12.65
N GLU A 19 8.25 0.41 -12.08
CA GLU A 19 9.34 0.77 -11.17
C GLU A 19 9.28 -0.07 -9.90
N THR A 20 8.09 -0.26 -9.34
CA THR A 20 7.89 -1.11 -8.16
C THR A 20 8.31 -2.54 -8.44
N LYS A 21 7.91 -3.10 -9.59
CA LYS A 21 8.36 -4.43 -10.01
C LYS A 21 9.88 -4.51 -10.13
N ALA A 22 10.48 -3.54 -10.82
CA ALA A 22 11.93 -3.52 -11.05
C ALA A 22 12.72 -3.49 -9.74
N VAL A 23 12.30 -2.69 -8.75
CA VAL A 23 12.96 -2.62 -7.44
C VAL A 23 12.91 -3.97 -6.72
N PHE A 24 11.79 -4.68 -6.73
CA PHE A 24 11.72 -6.01 -6.13
C PHE A 24 12.60 -7.03 -6.85
N GLU A 25 12.68 -6.96 -8.18
CA GLU A 25 13.57 -7.84 -8.96
C GLU A 25 15.06 -7.54 -8.71
N MET A 26 15.43 -6.27 -8.55
CA MET A 26 16.80 -5.87 -8.22
C MET A 26 17.29 -6.47 -6.89
N VAL A 27 16.40 -6.71 -5.95
CA VAL A 27 16.74 -7.36 -4.66
C VAL A 27 16.51 -8.87 -4.67
N GLY A 28 16.27 -9.46 -5.85
CA GLY A 28 16.22 -10.92 -6.04
C GLY A 28 14.84 -11.55 -5.83
N ALA A 29 13.77 -10.77 -5.73
CA ALA A 29 12.42 -11.30 -5.69
C ALA A 29 11.89 -11.64 -7.10
N GLN A 30 10.86 -12.49 -7.16
CA GLN A 30 10.11 -12.77 -8.39
C GLN A 30 8.85 -11.89 -8.39
N ALA A 31 8.93 -10.73 -9.04
CA ALA A 31 7.82 -9.78 -9.07
C ALA A 31 6.99 -9.91 -10.35
N GLU A 32 5.68 -9.99 -10.17
CA GLU A 32 4.71 -10.06 -11.26
C GLU A 32 3.70 -8.90 -11.15
N ARG A 33 3.47 -8.20 -12.25
CA ARG A 33 2.42 -7.19 -12.33
C ARG A 33 1.07 -7.87 -12.56
N ILE A 34 0.13 -7.66 -11.63
CA ILE A 34 -1.20 -8.26 -11.69
C ILE A 34 -2.26 -7.16 -11.73
N HIS A 35 -3.07 -7.17 -12.78
CA HIS A 35 -4.20 -6.25 -12.86
C HIS A 35 -5.22 -6.55 -11.76
N VAL A 36 -5.70 -5.53 -11.07
CA VAL A 36 -6.66 -5.69 -9.95
C VAL A 36 -7.88 -6.53 -10.32
N ASN A 37 -8.33 -6.45 -11.57
CA ASN A 37 -9.47 -7.23 -12.04
C ASN A 37 -9.22 -8.73 -12.00
N ARG A 38 -7.99 -9.21 -12.22
CA ARG A 38 -7.67 -10.63 -12.15
C ARG A 38 -7.86 -11.23 -10.76
N PHE A 39 -7.57 -10.44 -9.72
CA PHE A 39 -7.89 -10.85 -8.35
C PHE A 39 -9.39 -10.80 -8.07
N VAL A 40 -10.08 -9.80 -8.61
CA VAL A 40 -11.55 -9.64 -8.44
C VAL A 40 -12.32 -10.73 -9.17
N SER A 41 -11.88 -11.14 -10.37
CA SER A 41 -12.52 -12.20 -11.15
C SER A 41 -12.15 -13.62 -10.69
N GLY A 42 -11.11 -13.75 -9.86
CA GLY A 42 -10.57 -15.06 -9.47
C GLY A 42 -9.60 -15.67 -10.47
N ASP A 43 -9.22 -14.94 -11.54
CA ASP A 43 -8.23 -15.39 -12.54
C ASP A 43 -6.79 -15.37 -12.00
N ALA A 44 -6.58 -14.76 -10.86
CA ALA A 44 -5.34 -14.79 -10.10
C ALA A 44 -5.63 -15.04 -8.61
N ASP A 45 -4.82 -15.87 -8.00
CA ASP A 45 -4.95 -16.20 -6.58
C ASP A 45 -3.86 -15.47 -5.78
N LEU A 46 -4.28 -14.54 -4.91
CA LEU A 46 -3.39 -13.77 -4.04
C LEU A 46 -2.61 -14.67 -3.07
N SER A 47 -3.16 -15.81 -2.68
CA SER A 47 -2.52 -16.74 -1.75
C SER A 47 -1.20 -17.32 -2.28
N THR A 48 -1.00 -17.32 -3.60
CA THR A 48 0.21 -17.84 -4.25
C THR A 48 1.41 -16.89 -4.17
N TYR A 49 1.21 -15.66 -3.69
CA TYR A 49 2.26 -14.66 -3.50
C TYR A 49 2.66 -14.55 -2.03
N ASP A 50 3.89 -14.08 -1.80
CA ASP A 50 4.44 -13.85 -0.47
C ASP A 50 4.31 -12.40 -0.04
N ILE A 51 4.30 -11.48 -0.99
CA ILE A 51 4.22 -10.02 -0.78
C ILE A 51 3.16 -9.44 -1.71
N LEU A 52 2.36 -8.49 -1.20
CA LEU A 52 1.52 -7.62 -2.01
C LEU A 52 2.05 -6.20 -2.00
N ALA A 53 2.38 -5.66 -3.17
CA ALA A 53 2.78 -4.28 -3.36
C ALA A 53 1.66 -3.50 -4.07
N VAL A 54 1.23 -2.39 -3.47
CA VAL A 54 0.28 -1.43 -4.03
C VAL A 54 1.04 -0.17 -4.41
N PRO A 55 1.36 0.03 -5.70
CA PRO A 55 2.22 1.11 -6.16
C PRO A 55 1.56 2.49 -6.10
N GLY A 56 2.35 3.50 -6.39
CA GLY A 56 1.92 4.87 -6.57
C GLY A 56 1.24 5.14 -7.90
N GLY A 57 0.66 6.32 -7.99
CA GLY A 57 -0.07 6.82 -9.15
C GLY A 57 -1.26 7.65 -8.73
N PHE A 58 -2.29 7.65 -9.57
CA PHE A 58 -3.57 8.32 -9.33
C PHE A 58 -4.71 7.34 -9.65
N SER A 59 -4.88 6.34 -8.82
CA SER A 59 -5.83 5.26 -9.07
C SER A 59 -7.25 5.79 -9.32
N PHE A 60 -7.81 5.45 -10.48
CA PHE A 60 -9.09 5.98 -10.98
C PHE A 60 -9.14 7.52 -11.03
N GLY A 61 -8.00 8.19 -11.28
CA GLY A 61 -7.89 9.63 -11.38
C GLY A 61 -8.16 10.39 -10.08
N ASP A 62 -8.25 9.70 -8.94
CA ASP A 62 -8.58 10.27 -7.63
C ASP A 62 -9.86 11.14 -7.59
N HIS A 63 -10.75 10.96 -8.56
CA HIS A 63 -11.95 11.80 -8.76
C HIS A 63 -12.86 11.89 -7.53
N LEU A 64 -12.98 10.81 -6.76
CA LEU A 64 -13.79 10.76 -5.53
C LEU A 64 -12.95 10.83 -4.26
N GLY A 65 -11.67 11.15 -4.39
CA GLY A 65 -10.69 11.18 -3.31
C GLY A 65 -9.59 10.15 -3.50
N SER A 66 -8.38 10.51 -3.05
CA SER A 66 -7.16 9.74 -3.29
C SER A 66 -7.28 8.30 -2.80
N GLY A 67 -7.09 7.38 -3.73
CA GLY A 67 -7.14 5.94 -3.47
C GLY A 67 -8.52 5.38 -3.12
N ARG A 68 -9.60 6.19 -3.14
CA ARG A 68 -10.91 5.79 -2.61
C ARG A 68 -11.57 4.71 -3.44
N LEU A 69 -11.56 4.85 -4.76
CA LEU A 69 -12.22 3.87 -5.64
C LEU A 69 -11.49 2.53 -5.62
N LEU A 70 -10.17 2.54 -5.72
CA LEU A 70 -9.38 1.32 -5.63
C LEU A 70 -9.48 0.68 -4.23
N GLY A 71 -9.40 1.50 -3.18
CA GLY A 71 -9.54 1.04 -1.80
C GLY A 71 -10.90 0.36 -1.56
N ASN A 72 -12.00 0.95 -2.01
CA ASN A 72 -13.30 0.34 -1.94
C ASN A 72 -13.38 -0.97 -2.73
N ARG A 73 -12.82 -0.99 -3.95
CA ARG A 73 -12.79 -2.19 -4.77
C ARG A 73 -12.03 -3.33 -4.09
N MET A 74 -10.86 -3.05 -3.53
CA MET A 74 -10.10 -4.02 -2.75
C MET A 74 -10.85 -4.45 -1.49
N ARG A 75 -11.43 -3.50 -0.75
CA ARG A 75 -12.18 -3.75 0.48
C ARG A 75 -13.38 -4.67 0.28
N PHE A 76 -14.13 -4.49 -0.81
CA PHE A 76 -15.37 -5.24 -1.03
C PHE A 76 -15.17 -6.47 -1.90
N ALA A 77 -14.40 -6.36 -2.99
CA ALA A 77 -14.26 -7.45 -3.95
C ALA A 77 -13.07 -8.40 -3.65
N MET A 78 -12.09 -7.96 -2.85
CA MET A 78 -10.93 -8.78 -2.48
C MET A 78 -10.86 -9.04 -0.96
N ARG A 79 -11.94 -8.80 -0.23
CA ARG A 79 -11.94 -8.85 1.24
C ARG A 79 -11.41 -10.16 1.78
N GLU A 80 -11.95 -11.27 1.32
CA GLU A 80 -11.60 -12.60 1.83
C GLU A 80 -10.14 -12.97 1.53
N SER A 81 -9.69 -12.72 0.31
CA SER A 81 -8.31 -12.99 -0.09
C SER A 81 -7.31 -12.11 0.66
N LEU A 82 -7.64 -10.83 0.89
CA LEU A 82 -6.82 -9.91 1.70
C LEU A 82 -6.80 -10.32 3.17
N MET A 83 -7.95 -10.71 3.74
CA MET A 83 -8.03 -11.26 5.11
C MET A 83 -7.11 -12.46 5.27
N SER A 84 -7.24 -13.44 4.38
CA SER A 84 -6.43 -14.64 4.40
C SER A 84 -4.94 -14.34 4.25
N PHE A 85 -4.60 -13.39 3.38
CA PHE A 85 -3.23 -12.96 3.13
C PHE A 85 -2.58 -12.33 4.37
N VAL A 86 -3.29 -11.41 5.02
CA VAL A 86 -2.80 -10.75 6.25
C VAL A 86 -2.75 -11.73 7.43
N ASN A 87 -3.76 -12.57 7.59
CA ASN A 87 -3.79 -13.58 8.66
C ASN A 87 -2.69 -14.63 8.51
N ALA A 88 -2.22 -14.88 7.29
CA ALA A 88 -1.05 -15.70 7.02
C ALA A 88 0.29 -14.99 7.33
N GLY A 89 0.25 -13.77 7.85
CA GLY A 89 1.44 -12.97 8.17
C GLY A 89 2.19 -12.44 6.93
N LYS A 90 1.54 -12.44 5.77
CA LYS A 90 2.17 -12.00 4.53
C LYS A 90 2.17 -10.46 4.45
N PRO A 91 3.33 -9.86 4.15
CA PRO A 91 3.47 -8.41 4.16
C PRO A 91 2.77 -7.72 2.99
N ILE A 92 2.25 -6.53 3.29
CA ILE A 92 1.69 -5.62 2.30
C ILE A 92 2.45 -4.30 2.38
N ILE A 93 2.79 -3.71 1.24
CA ILE A 93 3.35 -2.36 1.17
C ILE A 93 2.50 -1.49 0.26
N GLY A 94 2.19 -0.28 0.71
CA GLY A 94 1.54 0.76 -0.09
C GLY A 94 2.45 1.97 -0.23
N ILE A 95 2.70 2.40 -1.46
CA ILE A 95 3.61 3.50 -1.77
C ILE A 95 2.80 4.65 -2.35
N CYS A 96 2.93 5.87 -1.79
CA CYS A 96 2.25 7.07 -2.26
C CYS A 96 0.71 6.86 -2.36
N ASN A 97 0.14 6.85 -3.55
CA ASN A 97 -1.28 6.54 -3.76
C ASN A 97 -1.66 5.14 -3.24
N GLY A 98 -0.74 4.17 -3.29
CA GLY A 98 -0.93 2.85 -2.68
C GLY A 98 -1.12 2.90 -1.17
N PHE A 99 -0.40 3.77 -0.46
CA PHE A 99 -0.62 4.02 0.97
C PHE A 99 -2.03 4.60 1.20
N GLN A 100 -2.45 5.58 0.39
CA GLN A 100 -3.78 6.15 0.45
C GLN A 100 -4.87 5.08 0.22
N VAL A 101 -4.64 4.16 -0.70
CA VAL A 101 -5.51 3.00 -0.93
C VAL A 101 -5.60 2.13 0.33
N LEU A 102 -4.48 1.77 0.95
CA LEU A 102 -4.47 0.93 2.16
C LEU A 102 -5.21 1.59 3.33
N VAL A 103 -5.11 2.91 3.49
CA VAL A 103 -5.91 3.65 4.49
C VAL A 103 -7.39 3.56 4.17
N LYS A 104 -7.78 3.70 2.89
CA LYS A 104 -9.20 3.61 2.48
C LYS A 104 -9.77 2.21 2.57
N THR A 105 -8.95 1.16 2.47
CA THR A 105 -9.40 -0.21 2.74
C THR A 105 -9.69 -0.46 4.22
N GLY A 106 -9.09 0.31 5.13
CA GLY A 106 -9.07 0.04 6.57
C GLY A 106 -7.98 -0.96 7.01
N LEU A 107 -7.05 -1.32 6.10
CA LEU A 107 -5.86 -2.11 6.46
C LEU A 107 -4.85 -1.29 7.26
N LEU A 108 -4.85 0.04 7.07
CA LEU A 108 -4.05 0.98 7.83
C LEU A 108 -4.95 2.03 8.51
N PRO A 109 -4.61 2.42 9.78
CA PRO A 109 -3.52 1.88 10.63
C PRO A 109 -3.85 0.49 11.16
N GLY A 110 -4.67 -0.27 10.91
CA GLY A 110 -5.00 -1.59 11.46
C GLY A 110 -5.58 -1.52 12.89
N PRO A 111 -6.02 -2.63 13.44
CA PRO A 111 -6.51 -2.68 14.82
C PRO A 111 -5.36 -2.64 15.83
N ASP A 112 -5.52 -1.87 16.91
CA ASP A 112 -4.52 -1.65 17.97
C ASP A 112 -4.10 -2.92 18.75
N THR A 113 -4.79 -4.02 18.56
CA THR A 113 -4.68 -5.21 19.43
C THR A 113 -4.07 -6.44 18.77
N GLY A 114 -3.43 -6.31 17.62
CA GLY A 114 -2.89 -7.47 16.88
C GLY A 114 -3.96 -8.47 16.40
N ARG A 115 -5.23 -8.05 16.38
CA ARG A 115 -6.35 -8.85 15.87
C ARG A 115 -6.31 -8.87 14.33
N SER A 116 -6.97 -9.85 13.76
CA SER A 116 -7.20 -9.91 12.32
C SER A 116 -7.78 -8.60 11.79
N PRO A 117 -7.42 -8.19 10.57
CA PRO A 117 -7.96 -6.97 9.97
C PRO A 117 -9.49 -7.07 9.87
N ASP A 118 -10.18 -6.05 10.32
CA ASP A 118 -11.65 -5.96 10.28
C ASP A 118 -12.14 -5.07 9.14
N PHE A 119 -11.21 -4.43 8.42
CA PHE A 119 -11.47 -3.45 7.37
C PHE A 119 -12.28 -2.25 7.87
N LEU A 120 -12.23 -1.95 9.16
CA LEU A 120 -12.79 -0.72 9.71
C LEU A 120 -11.82 0.43 9.43
N GLN A 121 -12.27 1.41 8.67
CA GLN A 121 -11.45 2.59 8.37
C GLN A 121 -11.35 3.46 9.64
N ARG A 122 -10.17 3.44 10.28
CA ARG A 122 -9.87 4.20 11.51
C ARG A 122 -9.20 5.54 11.23
N GLY A 123 -8.72 5.74 10.01
CA GLY A 123 -8.08 6.97 9.57
C GLY A 123 -8.59 7.42 8.21
N SER A 124 -8.36 8.66 7.89
CA SER A 124 -8.67 9.21 6.58
C SER A 124 -7.60 10.19 6.16
N LEU A 125 -7.43 10.32 4.84
CA LEU A 125 -6.60 11.35 4.24
C LEU A 125 -7.48 12.51 3.84
N THR A 126 -7.06 13.71 4.19
CA THR A 126 -7.76 14.96 3.89
C THR A 126 -6.81 15.94 3.23
N LEU A 127 -7.28 17.15 2.95
CA LEU A 127 -6.45 18.23 2.42
C LEU A 127 -5.45 18.68 3.48
N ASN A 128 -4.24 19.09 3.02
CA ASN A 128 -3.26 19.72 3.89
C ASN A 128 -3.87 20.98 4.53
N ASP A 129 -3.49 21.29 5.76
CA ASP A 129 -3.97 22.48 6.47
C ASP A 129 -3.64 23.77 5.74
N SER A 130 -2.53 23.78 5.00
CA SER A 130 -2.14 24.89 4.13
C SER A 130 -3.04 25.07 2.91
N GLY A 131 -3.91 24.11 2.60
CA GLY A 131 -4.73 24.07 1.38
C GLY A 131 -3.91 23.96 0.10
N ARG A 132 -2.62 23.69 0.20
CA ARG A 132 -1.67 23.63 -0.92
C ARG A 132 -0.96 22.28 -0.94
N TYR A 133 -0.40 21.98 -2.10
CA TYR A 133 0.57 20.93 -2.27
C TYR A 133 1.84 21.26 -1.46
N GLU A 134 2.29 20.31 -0.64
CA GLU A 134 3.50 20.43 0.17
C GLU A 134 4.61 19.61 -0.50
N ASP A 135 5.66 20.28 -0.90
CA ASP A 135 6.84 19.70 -1.53
C ASP A 135 8.10 20.23 -0.83
N ARG A 136 8.64 19.43 0.07
CA ARG A 136 9.81 19.80 0.88
C ARG A 136 10.58 18.59 1.36
N TRP A 137 11.85 18.81 1.65
CA TRP A 137 12.68 17.82 2.30
C TRP A 137 12.24 17.61 3.75
N VAL A 138 12.10 16.37 4.15
CA VAL A 138 11.78 15.98 5.52
C VAL A 138 12.75 14.92 6.00
N THR A 139 12.95 14.86 7.31
CA THR A 139 13.66 13.77 7.95
C THR A 139 12.65 12.75 8.44
N LEU A 140 12.84 11.50 8.08
CA LEU A 140 12.07 10.39 8.61
C LEU A 140 12.86 9.76 9.76
N GLU A 141 12.21 9.60 10.88
CA GLU A 141 12.72 8.87 12.04
C GLU A 141 11.89 7.61 12.20
N PHE A 142 12.55 6.46 12.23
CA PHE A 142 11.89 5.18 12.42
C PHE A 142 11.95 4.79 13.89
N ASP A 143 10.81 4.33 14.42
CA ASP A 143 10.75 3.76 15.74
C ASP A 143 11.55 2.44 15.75
N PRO A 144 12.65 2.32 16.52
CA PRO A 144 13.46 1.12 16.57
C PRO A 144 12.70 -0.09 17.13
N GLU A 145 11.66 0.14 17.92
CA GLU A 145 10.79 -0.89 18.49
C GLU A 145 9.63 -1.28 17.57
N SER A 146 9.53 -0.65 16.40
CA SER A 146 8.47 -0.94 15.44
C SER A 146 8.53 -2.40 14.97
N PRO A 147 7.42 -3.16 15.04
CA PRO A 147 7.35 -4.50 14.48
C PRO A 147 7.31 -4.51 12.94
N CYS A 148 7.29 -3.35 12.30
CA CYS A 148 7.17 -3.21 10.87
C CYS A 148 8.40 -3.76 10.15
N ILE A 149 8.23 -4.83 9.37
CA ILE A 149 9.34 -5.48 8.65
C ILE A 149 10.00 -4.57 7.63
N TRP A 150 9.29 -3.56 7.11
CA TRP A 150 9.79 -2.64 6.10
C TRP A 150 10.74 -1.59 6.67
N THR A 151 10.66 -1.33 7.98
CA THR A 151 11.49 -0.33 8.67
C THR A 151 12.44 -0.93 9.69
N LYS A 152 12.36 -2.25 9.90
CA LYS A 152 13.19 -2.94 10.88
C LYS A 152 14.67 -2.81 10.57
N GLY A 153 15.44 -2.29 11.53
CA GLY A 153 16.87 -2.06 11.39
C GLY A 153 17.23 -0.82 10.57
N MET A 154 16.25 0.01 10.24
CA MET A 154 16.48 1.32 9.65
C MET A 154 16.67 2.35 10.75
N ASP A 155 17.76 3.14 10.63
CA ASP A 155 17.98 4.31 11.43
C ASP A 155 17.24 5.53 10.83
N ARG A 156 17.72 6.71 11.17
CA ARG A 156 17.23 7.95 10.61
C ARG A 156 17.58 8.05 9.12
N ILE A 157 16.58 8.20 8.26
CA ILE A 157 16.79 8.54 6.86
C ILE A 157 16.56 10.03 6.69
N CYS A 158 17.61 10.75 6.30
CA CYS A 158 17.48 12.08 5.75
C CYS A 158 17.10 11.92 4.29
N LEU A 159 15.96 12.43 3.90
CA LEU A 159 15.47 12.57 2.54
C LEU A 159 14.23 11.77 2.21
N LEU A 160 13.14 12.44 2.20
CA LEU A 160 12.09 12.12 1.27
C LEU A 160 11.46 13.39 0.77
N TYR A 161 11.41 13.48 -0.53
CA TYR A 161 10.42 14.26 -1.23
C TYR A 161 9.08 13.93 -0.60
N THR A 162 8.39 14.89 -0.07
CA THR A 162 7.03 14.65 0.39
C THR A 162 6.18 14.23 -0.78
N SER A 163 5.30 13.26 -0.54
CA SER A 163 4.38 12.79 -1.56
C SER A 163 3.60 13.96 -2.19
N PRO A 164 3.45 13.95 -3.51
CA PRO A 164 2.70 14.99 -4.23
C PRO A 164 1.20 15.01 -3.95
N SER A 165 0.75 14.51 -2.83
CA SER A 165 -0.65 14.58 -2.46
C SER A 165 -0.90 15.77 -1.54
N PRO A 166 -1.89 16.64 -1.83
CA PRO A 166 -2.30 17.71 -0.92
C PRO A 166 -3.11 17.16 0.28
N ARG A 167 -2.84 15.92 0.69
CA ARG A 167 -3.67 15.23 1.69
C ARG A 167 -2.79 14.57 2.74
N ASP A 168 -3.00 14.96 3.98
CA ASP A 168 -2.38 14.35 5.15
C ASP A 168 -3.26 13.25 5.74
N LEU A 169 -2.62 12.31 6.46
CA LEU A 169 -3.34 11.31 7.23
C LEU A 169 -3.94 11.96 8.49
N VAL A 170 -5.24 11.87 8.65
CA VAL A 170 -5.95 12.21 9.89
C VAL A 170 -6.45 10.91 10.51
N ILE A 171 -6.00 10.64 11.71
CA ILE A 171 -6.36 9.45 12.51
C ILE A 171 -7.33 9.87 13.60
#